data_1f7300bb7da8bac3aa253175f011514b
#
_entry.id   1f7300bb7da8bac3aa253175f011514b
#
_cell.length_a   1.000
_cell.length_b   1.000
_cell.length_c   1.000
_cell.angle_alpha   90.00
_cell.angle_beta   90.00
_cell.angle_gamma   90.00
#
_symmetry.space_group_name_H-M   'P 1'
#
loop_
_entity.id
_entity.type
_entity.pdbx_description
1 polymer ?
#
loop_
_entity_poly.entity_id
_entity_poly.type
_entity_poly.pdbx_seq_one_letter_code
_entity_poly.pdbx_strand_id
1 'polypeptide(L)'
;MMKLSRESAHPSTMVPPHLFQTDRHAPSPRVVERWRQWGIESHTFQDDCAGHAWLQRTWGQRAASAFRSLRAGGIRSDLLRLCYLASNGGWYSDTDNHPSNVSMRQLGGAHRLVVVASIDADREAGSWRPRVFNAFMGAEPRHAALLRLCERAIERVVARHAEDSRASAGRDYRDVLGIAGPTLLRPLLDEPRALVLREWPRGRVYHDALKDEVLSHDGGNYRKGKPWWIHWRHLANRKSVYHPRNLTPSLVGTDGSPCT
;
A
#
# COMPACT_ATOMS: atom_id res chain seq x y z
N MET A 1 -7.05 -30.31 -40.08
CA MET A 1 -6.21 -29.13 -39.86
C MET A 1 -7.05 -28.02 -39.26
N MET A 2 -7.10 -27.95 -37.96
CA MET A 2 -7.92 -26.99 -37.18
C MET A 2 -7.05 -25.76 -36.91
N LYS A 3 -7.38 -24.63 -37.54
CA LYS A 3 -6.74 -23.34 -37.26
C LYS A 3 -7.20 -22.88 -35.89
N LEU A 4 -6.35 -23.01 -34.88
CA LEU A 4 -6.46 -22.32 -33.62
C LEU A 4 -6.25 -20.80 -33.89
N SER A 5 -7.34 -20.05 -33.93
CA SER A 5 -7.31 -18.60 -33.86
C SER A 5 -6.71 -18.20 -32.50
N ARG A 6 -5.49 -17.72 -32.53
CA ARG A 6 -4.90 -16.96 -31.42
C ARG A 6 -5.69 -15.64 -31.32
N GLU A 7 -6.70 -15.62 -30.50
CA GLU A 7 -7.18 -14.35 -29.94
C GLU A 7 -6.01 -13.77 -29.13
N SER A 8 -5.40 -12.76 -29.72
CA SER A 8 -4.47 -11.89 -28.99
C SER A 8 -5.28 -11.10 -27.99
N ALA A 9 -5.38 -11.61 -26.76
CA ALA A 9 -5.86 -10.83 -25.64
C ALA A 9 -4.92 -9.62 -25.52
N HIS A 10 -5.34 -8.47 -26.02
CA HIS A 10 -4.70 -7.20 -25.70
C HIS A 10 -4.72 -7.08 -24.17
N PRO A 11 -3.55 -6.92 -23.52
CA PRO A 11 -3.56 -6.74 -22.08
C PRO A 11 -4.44 -5.53 -21.76
N SER A 12 -5.42 -5.72 -20.88
CA SER A 12 -6.26 -4.64 -20.39
C SER A 12 -5.35 -3.50 -19.91
N THR A 13 -5.40 -2.36 -20.59
CA THR A 13 -4.58 -1.18 -20.28
C THR A 13 -5.18 -0.33 -19.18
N MET A 14 -6.26 -0.79 -18.55
CA MET A 14 -7.00 -0.06 -17.52
C MET A 14 -6.78 -0.68 -16.14
N VAL A 15 -6.86 0.17 -15.13
CA VAL A 15 -6.89 -0.27 -13.74
C VAL A 15 -8.18 -1.07 -13.50
N PRO A 16 -8.11 -2.36 -13.12
CA PRO A 16 -9.31 -3.17 -12.88
C PRO A 16 -10.22 -2.60 -11.79
N PRO A 17 -11.54 -2.80 -11.88
CA PRO A 17 -12.52 -2.33 -10.89
C PRO A 17 -12.54 -3.21 -9.62
N HIS A 18 -11.38 -3.50 -9.10
CA HIS A 18 -11.14 -4.31 -7.93
C HIS A 18 -10.48 -3.48 -6.83
N LEU A 19 -11.04 -3.51 -5.61
CA LEU A 19 -10.47 -2.85 -4.44
C LEU A 19 -9.77 -3.85 -3.53
N PHE A 20 -8.54 -3.57 -3.17
CA PHE A 20 -7.80 -4.25 -2.13
C PHE A 20 -7.66 -3.36 -0.90
N GLN A 21 -7.93 -3.89 0.28
CA GLN A 21 -7.71 -3.25 1.57
C GLN A 21 -7.04 -4.22 2.55
N THR A 22 -6.23 -3.68 3.43
CA THR A 22 -5.60 -4.45 4.50
C THR A 22 -5.56 -3.64 5.79
N ASP A 23 -5.94 -4.27 6.89
CA ASP A 23 -5.89 -3.72 8.24
C ASP A 23 -6.00 -4.88 9.24
N ARG A 24 -5.94 -4.58 10.53
CA ARG A 24 -6.25 -5.53 11.60
C ARG A 24 -7.73 -5.92 11.61
N HIS A 25 -8.62 -4.99 11.28
CA HIS A 25 -10.06 -5.18 11.30
C HIS A 25 -10.65 -4.91 9.93
N ALA A 26 -11.55 -5.78 9.49
CA ALA A 26 -12.25 -5.61 8.24
C ALA A 26 -13.06 -4.28 8.24
N PRO A 27 -13.14 -3.59 7.09
CA PRO A 27 -13.97 -2.41 6.96
C PRO A 27 -15.44 -2.75 7.19
N SER A 28 -16.21 -1.79 7.71
CA SER A 28 -17.63 -1.99 7.89
C SER A 28 -18.34 -2.19 6.54
N PRO A 29 -19.47 -2.93 6.49
CA PRO A 29 -20.24 -3.10 5.25
C PRO A 29 -20.63 -1.76 4.59
N ARG A 30 -20.86 -0.72 5.39
CA ARG A 30 -21.15 0.63 4.89
C ARG A 30 -19.99 1.25 4.10
N VAL A 31 -18.76 1.02 4.54
CA VAL A 31 -17.57 1.49 3.82
C VAL A 31 -17.43 0.74 2.49
N VAL A 32 -17.59 -0.58 2.51
CA VAL A 32 -17.54 -1.41 1.29
C VAL A 32 -18.60 -0.98 0.29
N GLU A 33 -19.83 -0.70 0.76
CA GLU A 33 -20.93 -0.25 -0.10
C GLU A 33 -20.65 1.11 -0.77
N ARG A 34 -20.02 2.05 -0.07
CA ARG A 34 -19.59 3.31 -0.70
C ARG A 34 -18.59 3.09 -1.84
N TRP A 35 -17.66 2.15 -1.68
CA TRP A 35 -16.73 1.80 -2.76
C TRP A 35 -17.44 1.16 -3.95
N ARG A 36 -18.48 0.34 -3.73
CA ARG A 36 -19.32 -0.20 -4.81
C ARG A 36 -20.04 0.91 -5.58
N GLN A 37 -20.62 1.87 -4.87
CA GLN A 37 -21.25 3.05 -5.49
C GLN A 37 -20.24 3.89 -6.29
N TRP A 38 -18.98 3.89 -5.89
CA TRP A 38 -17.90 4.53 -6.62
C TRP A 38 -17.49 3.78 -7.90
N GLY A 39 -17.95 2.55 -8.09
CA GLY A 39 -17.74 1.73 -9.29
C GLY A 39 -16.82 0.53 -9.08
N ILE A 40 -16.52 0.16 -7.83
CA ILE A 40 -15.79 -1.07 -7.51
C ILE A 40 -16.74 -2.27 -7.69
N GLU A 41 -16.32 -3.25 -8.49
CA GLU A 41 -17.07 -4.47 -8.77
C GLU A 41 -16.73 -5.60 -7.80
N SER A 42 -15.49 -5.63 -7.32
CA SER A 42 -15.05 -6.65 -6.37
C SER A 42 -14.13 -6.06 -5.29
N HIS A 43 -14.19 -6.64 -4.09
CA HIS A 43 -13.43 -6.20 -2.92
C HIS A 43 -12.73 -7.38 -2.26
N THR A 44 -11.43 -7.23 -2.02
CA THR A 44 -10.63 -8.16 -1.22
C THR A 44 -10.12 -7.44 0.02
N PHE A 45 -10.34 -8.06 1.16
CA PHE A 45 -9.74 -7.66 2.42
C PHE A 45 -8.80 -8.76 2.91
N GLN A 46 -7.62 -8.38 3.38
CA GLN A 46 -6.68 -9.30 4.01
C GLN A 46 -6.15 -8.70 5.32
N ASP A 47 -6.27 -9.47 6.39
CA ASP A 47 -5.52 -9.24 7.62
C ASP A 47 -4.07 -9.75 7.50
N ASP A 48 -3.32 -9.69 8.59
CA ASP A 48 -1.93 -10.14 8.61
C ASP A 48 -1.78 -11.63 8.27
N CYS A 49 -2.71 -12.49 8.70
CA CYS A 49 -2.67 -13.93 8.43
C CYS A 49 -2.93 -14.23 6.95
N ALA A 50 -4.03 -13.69 6.43
CA ALA A 50 -4.40 -13.86 5.03
C ALA A 50 -3.34 -13.26 4.10
N GLY A 51 -2.79 -12.10 4.45
CA GLY A 51 -1.72 -11.42 3.72
C GLY A 51 -0.43 -12.24 3.68
N HIS A 52 0.00 -12.79 4.82
CA HIS A 52 1.16 -13.67 4.89
C HIS A 52 0.98 -14.91 4.00
N ALA A 53 -0.15 -15.60 4.13
CA ALA A 53 -0.44 -16.79 3.34
C ALA A 53 -0.53 -16.48 1.84
N TRP A 54 -1.09 -15.32 1.47
CA TRP A 54 -1.14 -14.87 0.09
C TRP A 54 0.26 -14.56 -0.47
N LEU A 55 1.10 -13.84 0.29
CA LEU A 55 2.50 -13.56 -0.09
C LEU A 55 3.29 -14.85 -0.30
N GLN A 56 3.11 -15.84 0.57
CA GLN A 56 3.79 -17.13 0.45
C GLN A 56 3.44 -17.84 -0.86
N ARG A 57 2.15 -17.87 -1.23
CA ARG A 57 1.70 -18.50 -2.48
C ARG A 57 2.11 -17.74 -3.73
N THR A 58 2.10 -16.41 -3.70
CA THR A 58 2.25 -15.56 -4.89
C THR A 58 3.68 -15.09 -5.11
N TRP A 59 4.40 -14.75 -4.04
CA TRP A 59 5.76 -14.18 -4.06
C TRP A 59 6.81 -15.10 -3.43
N GLY A 60 6.39 -16.25 -2.91
CA GLY A 60 7.24 -17.25 -2.31
C GLY A 60 7.67 -16.96 -0.87
N GLN A 61 8.40 -17.92 -0.31
CA GLN A 61 8.83 -17.92 1.10
C GLN A 61 9.62 -16.68 1.49
N ARG A 62 10.44 -16.13 0.59
CA ARG A 62 11.27 -14.93 0.87
C ARG A 62 10.41 -13.71 1.20
N ALA A 63 9.35 -13.47 0.42
CA ALA A 63 8.42 -12.36 0.65
C ALA A 63 7.59 -12.56 1.93
N ALA A 64 7.11 -13.78 2.16
CA ALA A 64 6.39 -14.12 3.38
C ALA A 64 7.26 -13.94 4.64
N SER A 65 8.53 -14.37 4.58
CA SER A 65 9.48 -14.17 5.68
C SER A 65 9.81 -12.70 5.91
N ALA A 66 9.96 -11.91 4.83
CA ALA A 66 10.13 -10.46 4.93
C ALA A 66 8.94 -9.80 5.63
N PHE A 67 7.72 -10.15 5.24
CA PHE A 67 6.50 -9.65 5.88
C PHE A 67 6.43 -9.98 7.38
N ARG A 68 6.70 -11.24 7.74
CA ARG A 68 6.71 -11.69 9.15
C ARG A 68 7.76 -10.97 10.00
N SER A 69 8.92 -10.61 9.42
CA SER A 69 9.99 -9.93 10.16
C SER A 69 9.61 -8.51 10.60
N LEU A 70 8.62 -7.89 9.95
CA LEU A 70 8.15 -6.55 10.27
C LEU A 70 7.22 -6.56 11.49
N ARG A 71 7.48 -5.68 12.47
CA ARG A 71 6.68 -5.59 13.71
C ARG A 71 5.46 -4.69 13.57
N ALA A 72 5.62 -3.57 12.87
CA ALA A 72 4.57 -2.56 12.80
C ALA A 72 3.59 -2.88 11.68
N GLY A 73 2.29 -2.94 12.00
CA GLY A 73 1.22 -3.23 11.04
C GLY A 73 1.21 -2.28 9.85
N GLY A 74 1.48 -0.99 10.04
CA GLY A 74 1.56 -0.03 8.94
C GLY A 74 2.63 -0.36 7.90
N ILE A 75 3.80 -0.88 8.33
CA ILE A 75 4.87 -1.27 7.40
C ILE A 75 4.53 -2.60 6.71
N ARG A 76 3.89 -3.53 7.43
CA ARG A 76 3.35 -4.76 6.83
C ARG A 76 2.33 -4.43 5.75
N SER A 77 1.42 -3.49 6.04
CA SER A 77 0.46 -2.99 5.06
C SER A 77 1.15 -2.38 3.85
N ASP A 78 2.23 -1.60 4.03
CA ASP A 78 2.98 -0.99 2.94
C ASP A 78 3.58 -2.06 2.01
N LEU A 79 4.18 -3.11 2.55
CA LEU A 79 4.71 -4.21 1.75
C LEU A 79 3.59 -5.00 1.05
N LEU A 80 2.52 -5.32 1.78
CA LEU A 80 1.43 -6.14 1.26
C LEU A 80 0.67 -5.43 0.14
N ARG A 81 0.31 -4.13 0.31
CA ARG A 81 -0.37 -3.34 -0.73
C ARG A 81 0.42 -3.25 -2.01
N LEU A 82 1.74 -3.05 -1.88
CA LEU A 82 2.64 -2.98 -3.03
C LEU A 82 2.69 -4.30 -3.79
N CYS A 83 2.90 -5.42 -3.09
CA CYS A 83 2.93 -6.75 -3.70
C CYS A 83 1.58 -7.13 -4.31
N TYR A 84 0.47 -6.77 -3.66
CA TYR A 84 -0.86 -7.06 -4.16
C TYR A 84 -1.15 -6.33 -5.47
N LEU A 85 -0.93 -5.01 -5.50
CA LEU A 85 -1.12 -4.21 -6.71
C LEU A 85 -0.17 -4.63 -7.82
N ALA A 86 1.08 -4.94 -7.49
CA ALA A 86 2.06 -5.43 -8.48
C ALA A 86 1.61 -6.72 -9.16
N SER A 87 0.94 -7.62 -8.45
CA SER A 87 0.48 -8.91 -8.98
C SER A 87 -0.87 -8.83 -9.68
N ASN A 88 -1.87 -8.27 -8.98
CA ASN A 88 -3.28 -8.36 -9.37
C ASN A 88 -3.79 -7.08 -10.04
N GLY A 89 -3.08 -5.97 -9.87
CA GLY A 89 -3.62 -4.66 -10.23
C GLY A 89 -4.81 -4.26 -9.36
N GLY A 90 -5.62 -3.36 -9.88
CA GLY A 90 -6.79 -2.81 -9.18
C GLY A 90 -6.43 -1.60 -8.34
N TRP A 91 -7.26 -1.31 -7.38
CA TRP A 91 -7.17 -0.17 -6.49
C TRP A 91 -6.79 -0.61 -5.09
N TYR A 92 -5.89 0.12 -4.46
CA TYR A 92 -5.64 0.04 -3.03
C TYR A 92 -6.20 1.28 -2.35
N SER A 93 -6.80 1.09 -1.20
CA SER A 93 -7.19 2.18 -0.32
C SER A 93 -7.06 1.78 1.13
N ASP A 94 -6.55 2.67 1.98
CA ASP A 94 -6.63 2.47 3.43
C ASP A 94 -8.10 2.39 3.86
N THR A 95 -8.38 1.69 4.95
CA THR A 95 -9.75 1.40 5.42
C THR A 95 -10.48 2.64 5.95
N ASP A 96 -9.76 3.71 6.23
CA ASP A 96 -10.27 5.01 6.69
C ASP A 96 -10.40 6.06 5.57
N ASN A 97 -10.19 5.66 4.32
CA ASN A 97 -10.48 6.50 3.16
C ASN A 97 -11.94 6.35 2.72
N HIS A 98 -12.53 7.45 2.28
CA HIS A 98 -13.88 7.51 1.75
C HIS A 98 -13.86 8.06 0.34
N PRO A 99 -14.42 7.33 -0.65
CA PRO A 99 -14.54 7.83 -2.02
C PRO A 99 -15.49 9.02 -2.07
N SER A 100 -15.21 9.97 -2.96
CA SER A 100 -15.98 11.18 -3.19
C SER A 100 -16.73 11.11 -4.54
N ASN A 101 -16.95 12.24 -5.18
CA ASN A 101 -17.82 12.35 -6.36
C ASN A 101 -17.18 11.88 -7.68
N VAL A 102 -15.85 11.87 -7.75
CA VAL A 102 -15.14 11.40 -8.96
C VAL A 102 -15.19 9.89 -9.02
N SER A 103 -15.77 9.34 -10.07
CA SER A 103 -15.91 7.90 -10.24
C SER A 103 -14.58 7.23 -10.63
N MET A 104 -14.46 5.95 -10.32
CA MET A 104 -13.33 5.13 -10.73
C MET A 104 -13.09 5.14 -12.25
N ARG A 105 -14.16 5.15 -13.05
CA ARG A 105 -14.06 5.20 -14.53
C ARG A 105 -13.40 6.49 -15.01
N GLN A 106 -13.67 7.62 -14.34
CA GLN A 106 -13.03 8.91 -14.66
C GLN A 106 -11.54 8.91 -14.33
N LEU A 107 -11.11 8.15 -13.31
CA LEU A 107 -9.70 8.04 -12.94
C LEU A 107 -8.94 6.99 -13.74
N GLY A 108 -9.53 5.82 -13.96
CA GLY A 108 -8.84 4.64 -14.49
C GLY A 108 -8.95 4.44 -16.01
N GLY A 109 -9.77 5.23 -16.71
CA GLY A 109 -10.18 4.92 -18.10
C GLY A 109 -9.04 4.89 -19.12
N ALA A 110 -7.97 5.66 -18.93
CA ALA A 110 -6.82 5.75 -19.86
C ALA A 110 -5.46 5.55 -19.17
N HIS A 111 -5.44 5.33 -17.87
CA HIS A 111 -4.20 5.30 -17.09
C HIS A 111 -3.86 3.88 -16.65
N ARG A 112 -2.59 3.52 -16.76
CA ARG A 112 -2.05 2.23 -16.32
C ARG A 112 -1.64 2.24 -14.86
N LEU A 113 -1.42 3.44 -14.32
CA LEU A 113 -1.02 3.69 -12.94
C LEU A 113 -1.68 4.98 -12.45
N VAL A 114 -2.21 4.96 -11.25
CA VAL A 114 -2.74 6.13 -10.53
C VAL A 114 -2.02 6.23 -9.20
N VAL A 115 -1.39 7.36 -8.96
CA VAL A 115 -0.66 7.64 -7.71
C VAL A 115 -1.05 9.01 -7.18
N VAL A 116 -0.81 9.24 -5.90
CA VAL A 116 -1.08 10.52 -5.25
C VAL A 116 0.23 11.14 -4.79
N ALA A 117 0.51 12.36 -5.24
CA ALA A 117 1.61 13.16 -4.74
C ALA A 117 1.22 13.78 -3.39
N SER A 118 1.98 13.46 -2.34
CA SER A 118 1.77 14.05 -1.02
C SER A 118 2.32 15.47 -0.94
N ILE A 119 1.61 16.32 -0.20
CA ILE A 119 2.10 17.67 0.15
C ILE A 119 3.23 17.64 1.19
N ASP A 120 3.35 16.55 1.95
CA ASP A 120 4.45 16.36 2.88
C ASP A 120 5.74 16.10 2.11
N ALA A 121 6.42 17.18 1.72
CA ALA A 121 7.73 17.10 1.11
C ALA A 121 8.81 16.77 2.14
N ASP A 122 9.87 16.08 1.70
CA ASP A 122 11.09 15.95 2.48
C ASP A 122 11.77 17.31 2.62
N ARG A 123 11.59 17.97 3.75
CA ARG A 123 12.24 19.26 4.06
C ARG A 123 13.75 19.13 4.27
N GLU A 124 14.28 17.92 4.33
CA GLU A 124 15.64 17.65 4.81
C GLU A 124 16.77 17.91 3.81
N ALA A 125 16.44 18.04 2.54
CA ALA A 125 17.48 18.22 1.51
C ALA A 125 17.46 19.61 0.85
N GLY A 126 16.76 20.59 1.42
CA GLY A 126 16.62 21.91 0.78
C GLY A 126 15.87 21.89 -0.57
N SER A 127 15.41 20.71 -0.99
CA SER A 127 14.63 20.53 -2.21
C SER A 127 13.25 19.99 -1.87
N TRP A 128 12.23 20.69 -2.35
CA TRP A 128 10.86 20.22 -2.32
C TRP A 128 10.70 18.99 -3.23
N ARG A 129 10.69 17.80 -2.62
CA ARG A 129 10.48 16.57 -3.36
C ARG A 129 9.22 15.89 -2.84
N PRO A 130 8.13 15.84 -3.63
CA PRO A 130 6.91 15.17 -3.21
C PRO A 130 7.16 13.69 -2.94
N ARG A 131 6.42 13.13 -1.97
CA ARG A 131 6.33 11.68 -1.71
C ARG A 131 5.07 11.13 -2.34
N VAL A 132 4.98 9.82 -2.46
CA VAL A 132 3.71 9.17 -2.78
C VAL A 132 2.88 9.06 -1.50
N PHE A 133 1.64 9.55 -1.53
CA PHE A 133 0.64 9.23 -0.52
C PHE A 133 0.11 7.82 -0.82
N ASN A 134 0.70 6.83 -0.19
CA ASN A 134 0.46 5.42 -0.50
C ASN A 134 -0.83 4.84 0.12
N ALA A 135 -1.63 5.67 0.77
CA ALA A 135 -2.95 5.29 1.27
C ALA A 135 -4.01 5.13 0.16
N PHE A 136 -3.70 5.57 -1.08
CA PHE A 136 -4.55 5.38 -2.25
C PHE A 136 -3.70 5.25 -3.51
N MET A 137 -3.89 4.17 -4.25
CA MET A 137 -3.19 3.89 -5.51
C MET A 137 -4.04 3.00 -6.41
N GLY A 138 -3.84 3.12 -7.73
CA GLY A 138 -4.43 2.21 -8.72
C GLY A 138 -3.37 1.74 -9.71
N ALA A 139 -3.44 0.50 -10.17
CA ALA A 139 -2.50 -0.02 -11.16
C ALA A 139 -3.11 -1.10 -12.04
N GLU A 140 -2.62 -1.22 -13.28
CA GLU A 140 -2.85 -2.41 -14.09
C GLU A 140 -2.16 -3.63 -13.46
N PRO A 141 -2.64 -4.85 -13.73
CA PRO A 141 -1.95 -6.05 -13.29
C PRO A 141 -0.52 -6.12 -13.85
N ARG A 142 0.42 -6.56 -13.03
CA ARG A 142 1.83 -6.76 -13.41
C ARG A 142 2.52 -5.51 -13.97
N HIS A 143 2.12 -4.33 -13.47
CA HIS A 143 2.78 -3.07 -13.86
C HIS A 143 4.27 -3.12 -13.54
N ALA A 144 5.12 -2.92 -14.56
CA ALA A 144 6.55 -3.18 -14.49
C ALA A 144 7.28 -2.38 -13.39
N ALA A 145 6.89 -1.11 -13.19
CA ALA A 145 7.49 -0.29 -12.13
C ALA A 145 7.12 -0.81 -10.73
N LEU A 146 5.87 -1.26 -10.52
CA LEU A 146 5.45 -1.83 -9.24
C LEU A 146 6.15 -3.16 -8.96
N LEU A 147 6.31 -4.04 -9.95
CA LEU A 147 7.06 -5.29 -9.80
C LEU A 147 8.49 -5.03 -9.32
N ARG A 148 9.21 -4.12 -10.00
CA ARG A 148 10.58 -3.75 -9.60
C ARG A 148 10.65 -3.17 -8.18
N LEU A 149 9.69 -2.33 -7.81
CA LEU A 149 9.65 -1.73 -6.46
C LEU A 149 9.29 -2.77 -5.39
N CYS A 150 8.43 -3.73 -5.70
CA CYS A 150 8.08 -4.82 -4.80
C CYS A 150 9.30 -5.72 -4.51
N GLU A 151 10.02 -6.15 -5.55
CA GLU A 151 11.26 -6.90 -5.39
C GLU A 151 12.28 -6.14 -4.54
N ARG A 152 12.48 -4.86 -4.84
CA ARG A 152 13.37 -3.99 -4.08
C ARG A 152 12.92 -3.80 -2.61
N ALA A 153 11.61 -3.73 -2.34
CA ALA A 153 11.09 -3.67 -0.98
C ALA A 153 11.43 -4.94 -0.21
N ILE A 154 11.15 -6.11 -0.80
CA ILE A 154 11.46 -7.41 -0.19
C ILE A 154 12.97 -7.53 0.11
N GLU A 155 13.82 -7.17 -0.85
CA GLU A 155 15.28 -7.19 -0.68
C GLU A 155 15.73 -6.29 0.48
N ARG A 156 15.21 -5.08 0.55
CA ARG A 156 15.53 -4.13 1.62
C ARG A 156 15.09 -4.64 2.98
N VAL A 157 13.88 -5.19 3.09
CA VAL A 157 13.39 -5.77 4.34
C VAL A 157 14.32 -6.90 4.80
N VAL A 158 14.68 -7.81 3.91
CA VAL A 158 15.56 -8.96 4.23
C VAL A 158 16.96 -8.47 4.66
N ALA A 159 17.56 -7.57 3.90
CA ALA A 159 18.89 -7.03 4.20
C ALA A 159 18.89 -6.27 5.55
N ARG A 160 17.91 -5.39 5.76
CA ARG A 160 17.81 -4.59 6.99
C ARG A 160 17.50 -5.43 8.22
N HIS A 161 16.66 -6.46 8.11
CA HIS A 161 16.41 -7.39 9.19
C HIS A 161 17.70 -8.15 9.58
N ALA A 162 18.54 -8.48 8.60
CA ALA A 162 19.84 -9.10 8.85
C ALA A 162 20.82 -8.16 9.58
N GLU A 163 20.81 -6.87 9.27
CA GLU A 163 21.65 -5.85 9.91
C GLU A 163 21.14 -5.47 11.30
N ASP A 164 19.83 -5.29 11.48
CA ASP A 164 19.22 -4.82 12.73
C ASP A 164 19.34 -5.83 13.86
N SER A 165 19.45 -7.10 13.53
CA SER A 165 19.74 -8.15 14.51
C SER A 165 21.17 -8.11 15.07
N ARG A 166 22.07 -7.28 14.50
CA ARG A 166 23.43 -7.03 14.97
C ARG A 166 23.57 -5.70 15.71
N ALA A 167 22.60 -4.80 15.57
CA ALA A 167 22.62 -3.46 16.15
C ALA A 167 21.55 -3.33 17.24
N SER A 168 21.94 -2.92 18.44
CA SER A 168 21.04 -2.73 19.60
C SER A 168 20.27 -1.41 19.60
N ALA A 169 20.44 -0.54 18.62
CA ALA A 169 19.86 0.80 18.59
C ALA A 169 18.70 0.91 17.60
N GLY A 170 17.59 1.49 18.03
CA GLY A 170 16.44 1.82 17.19
C GLY A 170 16.85 2.76 16.04
N ARG A 171 16.46 2.39 14.82
CA ARG A 171 16.70 3.21 13.63
C ARG A 171 15.61 4.24 13.43
N ASP A 172 15.96 5.35 12.80
CA ASP A 172 15.08 6.47 12.52
C ASP A 172 13.85 6.01 11.70
N TYR A 173 12.70 6.54 12.04
CA TYR A 173 11.43 6.45 11.31
C TYR A 173 11.58 6.66 9.79
N ARG A 174 12.53 7.50 9.38
CA ARG A 174 12.81 7.82 7.98
C ARG A 174 13.28 6.62 7.17
N ASP A 175 14.03 5.72 7.79
CA ASP A 175 14.47 4.46 7.18
C ASP A 175 13.28 3.58 6.83
N VAL A 176 12.23 3.61 7.65
CA VAL A 176 11.01 2.83 7.46
C VAL A 176 10.26 3.26 6.20
N LEU A 177 10.14 4.57 5.97
CA LEU A 177 9.50 5.11 4.77
C LEU A 177 10.23 4.72 3.48
N GLY A 178 11.54 4.49 3.57
CA GLY A 178 12.39 4.08 2.46
C GLY A 178 12.38 2.57 2.18
N ILE A 179 11.88 1.75 3.10
CA ILE A 179 11.90 0.28 2.94
C ILE A 179 10.79 -0.19 2.00
N ALA A 180 9.54 0.13 2.31
CA ALA A 180 8.36 -0.26 1.52
C ALA A 180 7.32 0.88 1.40
N GLY A 181 7.56 1.99 2.07
CA GLY A 181 6.63 3.10 2.22
C GLY A 181 6.77 4.21 1.17
N PRO A 182 6.23 5.40 1.47
CA PRO A 182 6.10 6.55 0.57
C PRO A 182 7.37 6.98 -0.15
N THR A 183 8.53 6.90 0.51
CA THR A 183 9.81 7.30 -0.09
C THR A 183 10.31 6.30 -1.13
N LEU A 184 10.08 4.99 -0.92
CA LEU A 184 10.41 3.97 -1.92
C LEU A 184 9.60 4.17 -3.21
N LEU A 185 8.34 4.56 -3.08
CA LEU A 185 7.39 4.66 -4.20
C LEU A 185 7.57 5.93 -5.05
N ARG A 186 8.42 6.84 -4.62
CA ARG A 186 8.62 8.12 -5.30
C ARG A 186 8.86 8.04 -6.82
N PRO A 187 9.63 7.08 -7.37
CA PRO A 187 9.82 6.96 -8.81
C PRO A 187 8.52 6.79 -9.60
N LEU A 188 7.42 6.38 -8.95
CA LEU A 188 6.12 6.26 -9.60
C LEU A 188 5.50 7.59 -10.01
N LEU A 189 5.94 8.71 -9.39
CA LEU A 189 5.49 10.05 -9.76
C LEU A 189 6.01 10.48 -11.14
N ASP A 190 7.13 9.90 -11.56
CA ASP A 190 7.78 10.17 -12.83
C ASP A 190 7.47 9.08 -13.89
N GLU A 191 6.61 8.12 -13.56
CA GLU A 191 6.28 6.99 -14.46
C GLU A 191 5.46 7.50 -15.66
N PRO A 192 5.87 7.20 -16.90
CA PRO A 192 5.14 7.59 -18.09
C PRO A 192 3.69 7.08 -18.06
N ARG A 193 2.74 7.94 -18.41
CA ARG A 193 1.29 7.66 -18.40
C ARG A 193 0.68 7.36 -17.03
N ALA A 194 1.37 7.67 -15.94
CA ALA A 194 0.74 7.69 -14.63
C ALA A 194 -0.20 8.89 -14.51
N LEU A 195 -1.38 8.68 -13.94
CA LEU A 195 -2.19 9.77 -13.43
C LEU A 195 -1.66 10.13 -12.04
N VAL A 196 -1.18 11.36 -11.90
CA VAL A 196 -0.72 11.87 -10.62
C VAL A 196 -1.78 12.79 -10.04
N LEU A 197 -2.44 12.32 -8.99
CA LEU A 197 -3.37 13.09 -8.17
C LEU A 197 -2.60 13.91 -7.14
N ARG A 198 -3.24 14.88 -6.49
CA ARG A 198 -2.62 15.68 -5.43
C ARG A 198 -3.31 15.48 -4.09
N GLU A 199 -2.51 15.25 -3.06
CA GLU A 199 -2.97 15.36 -1.68
C GLU A 199 -3.04 16.83 -1.28
N TRP A 200 -4.16 17.20 -0.62
CA TRP A 200 -4.37 18.52 -0.02
C TRP A 200 -4.40 18.41 1.51
N PRO A 201 -4.23 19.54 2.23
CA PRO A 201 -4.31 19.53 3.67
C PRO A 201 -5.58 18.83 4.19
N ARG A 202 -5.43 18.10 5.31
CA ARG A 202 -6.49 17.30 5.95
C ARG A 202 -6.85 16.00 5.22
N GLY A 203 -5.92 15.44 4.45
CA GLY A 203 -6.10 14.10 3.86
C GLY A 203 -7.13 14.04 2.74
N ARG A 204 -7.31 15.11 2.00
CA ARG A 204 -8.15 15.12 0.80
C ARG A 204 -7.28 14.86 -0.43
N VAL A 205 -7.81 14.17 -1.40
CA VAL A 205 -7.16 13.92 -2.69
C VAL A 205 -7.98 14.51 -3.81
N TYR A 206 -7.33 15.28 -4.67
CA TYR A 206 -7.94 15.99 -5.78
C TYR A 206 -7.39 15.56 -7.13
N HIS A 207 -8.24 15.63 -8.13
CA HIS A 207 -7.89 15.49 -9.54
C HIS A 207 -7.84 16.88 -10.19
N ASP A 208 -6.65 17.32 -10.54
CA ASP A 208 -6.42 18.71 -11.00
C ASP A 208 -7.24 19.08 -12.26
N ALA A 209 -7.31 18.16 -13.24
CA ALA A 209 -8.04 18.43 -14.48
C ALA A 209 -9.56 18.43 -14.29
N LEU A 210 -10.10 17.61 -13.40
CA LEU A 210 -11.53 17.57 -13.08
C LEU A 210 -11.91 18.64 -12.05
N LYS A 211 -10.92 19.24 -11.37
CA LYS A 211 -11.10 20.21 -10.28
C LYS A 211 -12.04 19.70 -9.18
N ASP A 212 -12.00 18.41 -8.91
CA ASP A 212 -12.92 17.75 -8.01
C ASP A 212 -12.20 16.83 -7.03
N GLU A 213 -12.84 16.56 -5.90
CA GLU A 213 -12.34 15.68 -4.85
C GLU A 213 -12.54 14.22 -5.23
N VAL A 214 -11.47 13.44 -5.21
CA VAL A 214 -11.46 12.01 -5.48
C VAL A 214 -11.81 11.20 -4.24
N LEU A 215 -11.18 11.56 -3.11
CA LEU A 215 -11.43 10.93 -1.82
C LEU A 215 -11.06 11.86 -0.66
N SER A 216 -11.67 11.60 0.47
CA SER A 216 -11.29 12.15 1.77
C SER A 216 -10.76 11.05 2.67
N HIS A 217 -9.79 11.41 3.48
CA HIS A 217 -9.22 10.55 4.51
C HIS A 217 -9.71 11.03 5.87
N ASP A 218 -10.39 10.13 6.61
CA ASP A 218 -10.82 10.43 7.98
C ASP A 218 -9.62 10.40 8.94
N GLY A 219 -8.59 11.17 8.64
CA GLY A 219 -7.41 11.33 9.51
C GLY A 219 -7.75 11.75 10.95
N GLY A 220 -9.05 11.88 11.25
CA GLY A 220 -9.61 12.09 12.56
C GLY A 220 -9.80 10.82 13.39
N ASN A 221 -10.05 9.67 12.79
CA ASN A 221 -10.27 8.44 13.58
C ASN A 221 -8.98 7.85 14.15
N TYR A 222 -7.85 8.03 13.48
CA TYR A 222 -6.54 7.69 14.04
C TYR A 222 -6.16 8.57 15.23
N ARG A 223 -6.65 9.82 15.27
CA ARG A 223 -6.38 10.77 16.38
C ARG A 223 -7.45 10.72 17.49
N LYS A 224 -8.68 10.32 17.17
CA LYS A 224 -9.77 10.23 18.14
C LYS A 224 -9.73 8.86 18.82
N GLY A 225 -9.02 8.76 19.93
CA GLY A 225 -9.09 7.61 20.84
C GLY A 225 -7.84 6.75 20.97
N LYS A 226 -6.84 6.89 20.11
CA LYS A 226 -5.55 6.23 20.35
C LYS A 226 -4.55 7.25 20.90
N PRO A 227 -3.96 7.02 22.07
CA PRO A 227 -2.88 7.85 22.57
C PRO A 227 -1.80 7.99 21.50
N TRP A 228 -1.33 9.21 21.25
CA TRP A 228 -0.35 9.53 20.21
C TRP A 228 0.92 8.65 20.26
N TRP A 229 1.28 8.14 21.42
CA TRP A 229 2.42 7.23 21.61
C TRP A 229 2.18 5.80 21.12
N ILE A 230 0.95 5.41 20.77
CA ILE A 230 0.63 4.10 20.16
C ILE A 230 0.73 4.18 18.63
N HIS A 231 0.83 5.38 18.08
CA HIS A 231 1.01 5.53 16.63
C HIS A 231 2.30 4.82 16.19
N TRP A 232 2.22 4.03 15.14
CA TRP A 232 3.35 3.23 14.63
C TRP A 232 4.64 4.05 14.41
N ARG A 233 4.55 5.35 14.11
CA ARG A 233 5.68 6.29 14.02
C ARG A 233 6.45 6.38 15.33
N HIS A 234 5.78 6.40 16.47
CA HIS A 234 6.43 6.45 17.79
C HIS A 234 7.00 5.10 18.19
N LEU A 235 6.34 4.01 17.76
CA LEU A 235 6.88 2.65 17.97
C LEU A 235 8.16 2.43 17.17
N ALA A 236 8.20 2.91 15.92
CA ALA A 236 9.38 2.83 15.07
C ALA A 236 10.59 3.62 15.60
N ASN A 237 10.34 4.77 16.24
CA ASN A 237 11.42 5.60 16.81
C ASN A 237 11.98 5.07 18.15
N ARG A 238 11.27 4.18 18.85
CA ARG A 238 11.66 3.69 20.17
C ARG A 238 12.12 2.24 20.19
N LYS A 239 11.75 1.47 19.19
CA LYS A 239 12.03 0.03 19.10
C LYS A 239 12.36 -0.33 17.66
N SER A 240 13.17 -1.39 17.47
CA SER A 240 13.35 -1.95 16.15
C SER A 240 12.00 -2.21 15.47
N VAL A 241 11.90 -1.88 14.18
CA VAL A 241 10.74 -2.17 13.34
C VAL A 241 10.67 -3.65 12.95
N TYR A 242 11.71 -4.39 13.29
CA TYR A 242 11.80 -5.84 13.03
C TYR A 242 11.63 -6.65 14.31
N HIS A 243 11.13 -7.85 14.16
CA HIS A 243 11.17 -8.84 15.23
C HIS A 243 12.59 -9.33 15.46
N PRO A 244 13.03 -9.56 16.71
CA PRO A 244 14.29 -10.26 16.98
C PRO A 244 14.31 -11.62 16.26
N ARG A 245 15.47 -12.02 15.73
CA ARG A 245 15.62 -13.28 14.98
C ARG A 245 15.28 -14.53 15.78
N ASN A 246 15.49 -14.48 17.11
CA ASN A 246 15.24 -15.57 18.03
C ASN A 246 13.76 -15.68 18.47
N LEU A 247 12.92 -14.75 18.06
CA LEU A 247 11.47 -14.80 18.33
C LEU A 247 10.74 -15.14 17.04
N THR A 248 9.91 -16.18 17.09
CA THR A 248 8.94 -16.44 16.02
C THR A 248 7.87 -15.35 16.10
N PRO A 249 7.74 -14.46 15.08
CA PRO A 249 6.74 -13.40 15.13
C PRO A 249 5.35 -14.04 15.11
N SER A 250 4.53 -13.69 16.08
CA SER A 250 3.10 -14.03 16.03
C SER A 250 2.39 -13.03 15.14
N LEU A 251 1.93 -13.48 13.99
CA LEU A 251 0.91 -12.75 13.24
C LEU A 251 -0.44 -13.07 13.88
N VAL A 252 -1.34 -12.11 13.88
CA VAL A 252 -2.68 -12.30 14.45
C VAL A 252 -3.74 -11.99 13.39
N GLY A 253 -4.78 -12.81 13.36
CA GLY A 253 -5.96 -12.60 12.55
C GLY A 253 -6.85 -11.48 13.08
N THR A 254 -7.94 -11.24 12.39
CA THR A 254 -8.95 -10.22 12.74
C THR A 254 -9.61 -10.48 14.10
N ASP A 255 -9.66 -11.72 14.52
CA ASP A 255 -10.19 -12.19 15.83
C ASP A 255 -9.15 -12.16 16.96
N GLY A 256 -7.92 -11.74 16.67
CA GLY A 256 -6.82 -11.74 17.62
C GLY A 256 -6.11 -13.10 17.79
N SER A 257 -6.55 -14.12 17.09
CA SER A 257 -5.91 -15.44 17.13
C SER A 257 -4.54 -15.43 16.42
N PRO A 258 -3.55 -16.21 16.88
CA PRO A 258 -2.29 -16.35 16.17
C PRO A 258 -2.49 -17.04 14.82
N CYS A 259 -1.79 -16.60 13.79
CA CYS A 259 -1.76 -17.29 12.50
C CYS A 259 -1.07 -18.65 12.64
N THR A 260 -1.73 -19.69 12.25
CA THR A 260 -1.17 -21.06 12.19
C THR A 260 -0.25 -21.26 10.99
#